data_adc3bf823c840c7d793634a4cc137a75
#
_entry.id   adc3bf823c840c7d793634a4cc137a75
#
_cell.length_a   1.000
_cell.length_b   1.000
_cell.length_c   1.000
_cell.angle_alpha   90.00
_cell.angle_beta   90.00
_cell.angle_gamma   90.00
#
_symmetry.space_group_name_H-M   'P 1'
#
loop_
_entity.id
_entity.type
_entity.pdbx_description
1 polymer ?
#
loop_
_entity_poly.entity_id
_entity_poly.type
_entity_poly.pdbx_seq_one_letter_code
_entity_poly.pdbx_strand_id
1 'polypeptide(L)'
;MNIKTLVNLVICSLASGTLSGQPLVGETPSKARSADGSYISWKEHLIDDPVLSGVPFSGSDGLVMADLDLDGFEDIVSVHESDSNYDSTVPGETPEAMGHVRIAFGSDDPDKWVNITLSEGSDASAAEDAAISDVNGDGFPDIMVAAELSHLIYFQNPGQNIRTKAWERLILPMTQGRGSYIRVFLADLDSDGFPEAIAPNKGAQRPTIEDYRRSTAASIYKFSGDPLIGSSWSEIELGFFSNPRNSEPIDIDGDGDMDIIVGSNGENRIILFENTDQENLAFSEHAIGVYGPSTNGFNMEFIDLNGDGRLDIVGAAGRILSWFEQPADIDHAWISRPIGSFAPDSMTGFEIADINGDGLIDLIAGSYSRGPRMGDGDVTAEDALGRIGWFENPGDLEKEWIRHDISRRKRGMYDKFIGRDLDNDGDTDFIATRGNSYPYDGVFWLEQVRSSVPQPAFVRAREIDSPEMPLFNMKN
;
A
#
# COMPACT_ATOMS: atom_id res chain seq x y z
N MET A 1 8.16 61.77 -63.19
CA MET A 1 9.34 61.51 -62.32
C MET A 1 8.90 60.64 -61.20
N ASN A 2 9.07 59.31 -61.35
CA ASN A 2 8.57 58.28 -60.42
C ASN A 2 9.66 57.92 -59.47
N ILE A 3 9.43 58.09 -58.17
CA ILE A 3 10.29 57.60 -57.10
C ILE A 3 9.62 56.34 -56.52
N LYS A 4 10.25 55.15 -56.74
CA LYS A 4 9.89 53.92 -56.14
C LYS A 4 10.62 53.83 -54.79
N THR A 5 9.87 53.78 -53.73
CA THR A 5 10.37 53.49 -52.36
C THR A 5 10.44 52.04 -52.20
N LEU A 6 11.64 51.48 -51.97
CA LEU A 6 11.88 50.09 -51.59
C LEU A 6 11.68 49.95 -50.09
N VAL A 7 10.73 49.13 -49.67
CA VAL A 7 10.56 48.71 -48.25
C VAL A 7 11.31 47.40 -48.05
N ASN A 8 12.40 47.44 -47.33
CA ASN A 8 13.12 46.26 -46.88
C ASN A 8 12.39 45.65 -45.68
N LEU A 9 11.80 44.47 -45.88
CA LEU A 9 11.19 43.67 -44.83
C LEU A 9 12.32 42.88 -44.14
N VAL A 10 12.71 43.30 -42.95
CA VAL A 10 13.61 42.53 -42.10
C VAL A 10 12.78 41.43 -41.40
N ILE A 11 12.89 40.21 -41.87
CA ILE A 11 12.32 39.04 -41.17
C ILE A 11 13.26 38.71 -40.01
N CYS A 12 12.90 39.15 -38.79
CA CYS A 12 13.48 38.60 -37.58
C CYS A 12 12.95 37.17 -37.39
N SER A 13 13.76 36.20 -37.73
CA SER A 13 13.53 34.80 -37.27
C SER A 13 13.75 34.75 -35.75
N LEU A 14 12.67 34.79 -35.00
CA LEU A 14 12.68 34.37 -33.62
C LEU A 14 13.02 32.85 -33.60
N ALA A 15 14.26 32.53 -33.34
CA ALA A 15 14.64 31.20 -32.92
C ALA A 15 13.98 30.96 -31.54
N SER A 16 12.84 30.29 -31.52
CA SER A 16 12.32 29.69 -30.33
C SER A 16 13.31 28.63 -29.86
N GLY A 17 14.22 29.05 -28.99
CA GLY A 17 15.01 28.10 -28.20
C GLY A 17 14.04 27.31 -27.36
N THR A 18 13.76 26.08 -27.76
CA THR A 18 13.17 25.08 -26.87
C THR A 18 14.16 24.90 -25.73
N LEU A 19 13.86 25.44 -24.56
CA LEU A 19 14.38 24.94 -23.31
C LEU A 19 13.98 23.47 -23.31
N SER A 20 14.93 22.56 -23.60
CA SER A 20 14.71 21.15 -23.42
C SER A 20 14.62 20.91 -21.90
N GLY A 21 13.39 20.96 -21.39
CA GLY A 21 13.07 20.46 -20.04
C GLY A 21 13.52 18.99 -19.96
N GLN A 22 13.85 18.54 -18.78
CA GLN A 22 14.09 17.13 -18.56
C GLN A 22 12.83 16.35 -18.96
N PRO A 23 12.96 15.16 -19.56
CA PRO A 23 11.81 14.36 -19.94
C PRO A 23 11.02 13.97 -18.68
N LEU A 24 9.69 13.98 -18.79
CA LEU A 24 8.79 13.50 -17.77
C LEU A 24 8.97 11.97 -17.63
N VAL A 25 8.83 11.44 -16.42
CA VAL A 25 9.11 10.02 -16.16
C VAL A 25 8.20 9.14 -17.03
N GLY A 26 6.88 9.33 -16.94
CA GLY A 26 5.92 8.49 -17.66
C GLY A 26 6.00 8.62 -19.19
N GLU A 27 6.44 9.76 -19.72
CA GLU A 27 6.59 10.01 -21.16
C GLU A 27 7.92 9.45 -21.73
N THR A 28 8.85 9.06 -20.85
CA THR A 28 10.15 8.49 -21.27
C THR A 28 9.92 7.09 -21.81
N PRO A 29 10.48 6.75 -22.99
CA PRO A 29 10.37 5.37 -23.50
C PRO A 29 10.92 4.35 -22.52
N SER A 30 10.14 3.31 -22.23
CA SER A 30 10.55 2.23 -21.35
C SER A 30 11.79 1.51 -21.88
N LYS A 31 12.65 1.10 -20.94
CA LYS A 31 13.81 0.25 -21.19
C LYS A 31 13.65 -1.13 -20.56
N ALA A 32 12.64 -1.30 -19.71
CA ALA A 32 12.31 -2.56 -19.08
C ALA A 32 11.97 -3.61 -20.15
N ARG A 33 12.36 -4.86 -19.91
CA ARG A 33 12.10 -5.96 -20.81
C ARG A 33 11.60 -7.18 -20.08
N SER A 34 10.66 -7.86 -20.69
CA SER A 34 10.26 -9.19 -20.29
C SER A 34 11.26 -10.25 -20.75
N ALA A 35 11.17 -11.46 -20.21
CA ALA A 35 12.03 -12.58 -20.53
C ALA A 35 12.02 -12.96 -22.03
N ASP A 36 10.92 -12.72 -22.73
CA ASP A 36 10.80 -12.93 -24.19
C ASP A 36 11.46 -11.82 -25.03
N GLY A 37 11.95 -10.75 -24.36
CA GLY A 37 12.62 -9.60 -24.97
C GLY A 37 11.69 -8.46 -25.38
N SER A 38 10.37 -8.55 -25.14
CA SER A 38 9.42 -7.47 -25.35
C SER A 38 9.69 -6.31 -24.37
N TYR A 39 9.38 -5.07 -24.76
CA TYR A 39 9.43 -3.93 -23.86
C TYR A 39 8.20 -3.92 -22.97
N ILE A 40 8.39 -3.64 -21.69
CA ILE A 40 7.33 -3.49 -20.70
C ILE A 40 7.02 -1.99 -20.53
N SER A 41 5.76 -1.63 -20.66
CA SER A 41 5.20 -0.31 -20.33
C SER A 41 3.90 -0.52 -19.54
N TRP A 42 3.31 0.56 -19.03
CA TRP A 42 2.18 0.47 -18.13
C TRP A 42 1.06 1.39 -18.57
N LYS A 43 -0.19 0.93 -18.43
CA LYS A 43 -1.37 1.72 -18.70
C LYS A 43 -2.26 1.72 -17.46
N GLU A 44 -2.68 2.91 -17.05
CA GLU A 44 -3.55 3.11 -15.90
C GLU A 44 -5.01 2.96 -16.28
N HIS A 45 -5.75 2.22 -15.47
CA HIS A 45 -7.21 2.09 -15.52
C HIS A 45 -7.79 2.46 -14.17
N LEU A 46 -8.95 3.10 -14.15
CA LEU A 46 -9.57 3.58 -12.93
C LEU A 46 -10.66 2.63 -12.48
N ILE A 47 -10.62 2.23 -11.23
CA ILE A 47 -11.61 1.35 -10.60
C ILE A 47 -12.62 2.18 -9.81
N ASP A 48 -12.14 3.04 -8.91
CA ASP A 48 -12.98 3.93 -8.11
C ASP A 48 -12.23 5.21 -7.73
N ASP A 49 -12.87 6.35 -7.87
CA ASP A 49 -12.41 7.63 -7.34
C ASP A 49 -13.57 8.64 -7.22
N PRO A 50 -13.39 9.79 -6.56
CA PRO A 50 -14.41 10.81 -6.41
C PRO A 50 -14.99 11.34 -7.73
N VAL A 51 -14.21 11.33 -8.81
CA VAL A 51 -14.68 11.83 -10.12
C VAL A 51 -15.60 10.81 -10.79
N LEU A 52 -15.30 9.52 -10.67
CA LEU A 52 -16.11 8.42 -11.22
C LEU A 52 -17.39 8.22 -10.42
N SER A 53 -17.25 8.09 -9.09
CA SER A 53 -18.35 7.69 -8.21
C SER A 53 -19.24 8.86 -7.80
N GLY A 54 -18.72 10.10 -7.82
CA GLY A 54 -19.39 11.27 -7.23
C GLY A 54 -19.42 11.28 -5.71
N VAL A 55 -18.72 10.34 -5.03
CA VAL A 55 -18.57 10.27 -3.57
C VAL A 55 -17.27 10.99 -3.19
N PRO A 56 -17.31 11.98 -2.27
CA PRO A 56 -16.14 12.82 -1.97
C PRO A 56 -15.21 12.17 -0.94
N PHE A 57 -14.66 10.99 -1.23
CA PHE A 57 -13.63 10.37 -0.40
C PHE A 57 -12.21 10.82 -0.81
N SER A 58 -11.24 10.64 0.07
CA SER A 58 -9.83 10.99 -0.16
C SER A 58 -8.91 10.21 0.77
N GLY A 59 -7.59 10.27 0.55
CA GLY A 59 -6.63 9.56 1.38
C GLY A 59 -6.86 8.06 1.26
N SER A 60 -6.63 7.49 0.06
CA SER A 60 -6.85 6.08 -0.19
C SER A 60 -5.59 5.32 0.18
N ASP A 61 -5.66 4.50 1.21
CA ASP A 61 -4.53 3.84 1.84
C ASP A 61 -4.58 2.31 1.67
N GLY A 62 -5.44 1.62 2.39
CA GLY A 62 -5.55 0.17 2.35
C GLY A 62 -6.45 -0.35 1.25
N LEU A 63 -6.12 -1.54 0.77
CA LEU A 63 -6.93 -2.30 -0.16
C LEU A 63 -6.69 -3.80 0.03
N VAL A 64 -7.76 -4.60 -0.07
CA VAL A 64 -7.72 -6.06 -0.07
C VAL A 64 -8.69 -6.62 -1.10
N MET A 65 -8.45 -7.85 -1.54
CA MET A 65 -9.26 -8.51 -2.58
C MET A 65 -9.73 -9.88 -2.13
N ALA A 66 -10.98 -10.19 -2.44
CA ALA A 66 -11.57 -11.53 -2.33
C ALA A 66 -12.85 -11.59 -3.17
N ASP A 67 -13.29 -12.78 -3.53
CA ASP A 67 -14.63 -13.03 -4.11
C ASP A 67 -15.68 -12.97 -2.98
N LEU A 68 -16.21 -11.76 -2.72
CA LEU A 68 -17.11 -11.50 -1.58
C LEU A 68 -18.53 -12.04 -1.79
N ASP A 69 -18.98 -12.13 -3.05
CA ASP A 69 -20.33 -12.59 -3.38
C ASP A 69 -20.37 -13.98 -4.02
N LEU A 70 -19.19 -14.63 -4.11
CA LEU A 70 -18.98 -15.99 -4.62
C LEU A 70 -19.46 -16.15 -6.07
N ASP A 71 -19.29 -15.10 -6.88
CA ASP A 71 -19.64 -15.13 -8.30
C ASP A 71 -18.48 -15.58 -9.21
N GLY A 72 -17.29 -15.78 -8.64
CA GLY A 72 -16.08 -16.26 -9.31
C GLY A 72 -15.13 -15.16 -9.76
N PHE A 73 -15.44 -13.89 -9.47
CA PHE A 73 -14.57 -12.75 -9.71
C PHE A 73 -14.16 -12.11 -8.40
N GLU A 74 -12.90 -11.71 -8.29
CA GLU A 74 -12.43 -11.01 -7.09
C GLU A 74 -13.02 -9.60 -7.01
N ASP A 75 -13.47 -9.23 -5.82
CA ASP A 75 -13.93 -7.90 -5.47
C ASP A 75 -12.83 -7.16 -4.68
N ILE A 76 -12.90 -5.85 -4.66
CA ILE A 76 -11.96 -5.01 -3.94
C ILE A 76 -12.67 -4.32 -2.77
N VAL A 77 -12.11 -4.45 -1.57
CA VAL A 77 -12.43 -3.57 -0.44
C VAL A 77 -11.34 -2.52 -0.33
N SER A 78 -11.72 -1.26 -0.40
CA SER A 78 -10.79 -0.14 -0.23
C SER A 78 -11.22 0.78 0.90
N VAL A 79 -10.25 1.36 1.58
CA VAL A 79 -10.44 2.25 2.72
C VAL A 79 -9.81 3.61 2.47
N HIS A 80 -10.48 4.66 2.98
CA HIS A 80 -10.12 6.03 2.69
C HIS A 80 -10.26 6.89 3.94
N GLU A 81 -9.22 7.62 4.32
CA GLU A 81 -9.20 8.51 5.48
C GLU A 81 -10.21 9.66 5.36
N SER A 82 -10.46 10.14 4.13
CA SER A 82 -11.37 11.26 3.80
C SER A 82 -11.01 12.59 4.45
N ASP A 83 -9.74 12.86 4.55
CA ASP A 83 -9.13 14.03 5.21
C ASP A 83 -8.53 15.05 4.21
N SER A 84 -9.18 15.23 3.06
CA SER A 84 -8.69 16.05 1.94
C SER A 84 -8.34 17.52 2.27
N ASN A 85 -8.88 18.06 3.38
CA ASN A 85 -8.66 19.42 3.86
C ASN A 85 -7.48 19.56 4.83
N TYR A 86 -6.63 18.57 4.94
CA TYR A 86 -5.57 18.44 5.91
C TYR A 86 -4.19 18.50 5.24
N ASP A 87 -3.22 19.18 5.88
CA ASP A 87 -1.82 19.21 5.46
C ASP A 87 -0.94 18.42 6.45
N SER A 88 -0.41 17.30 6.01
CA SER A 88 0.42 16.41 6.83
C SER A 88 1.72 17.05 7.33
N THR A 89 2.15 18.18 6.78
CA THR A 89 3.36 18.90 7.17
C THR A 89 3.12 19.95 8.26
N VAL A 90 1.86 20.36 8.50
CA VAL A 90 1.51 21.39 9.47
C VAL A 90 1.31 20.76 10.87
N PRO A 91 2.16 21.08 11.85
CA PRO A 91 2.00 20.55 13.21
C PRO A 91 0.70 21.02 13.86
N GLY A 92 -0.02 20.08 14.47
CA GLY A 92 -1.23 20.37 15.24
C GLY A 92 -2.52 20.47 14.42
N GLU A 93 -2.47 20.37 13.12
CA GLU A 93 -3.67 20.09 12.33
C GLU A 93 -4.20 18.70 12.70
N THR A 94 -5.52 18.63 12.89
CA THR A 94 -6.23 17.36 13.06
C THR A 94 -7.29 17.29 11.98
N PRO A 95 -7.37 16.18 11.22
CA PRO A 95 -8.44 16.00 10.25
C PRO A 95 -9.80 15.88 10.96
N GLU A 96 -10.86 16.10 10.24
CA GLU A 96 -12.20 15.74 10.69
C GLU A 96 -12.31 14.22 10.84
N ALA A 97 -13.14 13.77 11.78
CA ALA A 97 -13.39 12.34 11.99
C ALA A 97 -14.32 11.79 10.89
N MET A 98 -13.81 11.72 9.69
CA MET A 98 -14.46 11.23 8.49
C MET A 98 -13.68 10.03 7.94
N GLY A 99 -14.35 9.20 7.16
CA GLY A 99 -13.72 8.08 6.48
C GLY A 99 -14.71 7.38 5.56
N HIS A 100 -14.22 6.54 4.67
CA HIS A 100 -15.04 5.70 3.82
C HIS A 100 -14.45 4.28 3.74
N VAL A 101 -15.35 3.30 3.76
CA VAL A 101 -15.07 1.93 3.35
C VAL A 101 -15.89 1.65 2.10
N ARG A 102 -15.24 1.24 1.03
CA ARG A 102 -15.89 1.04 -0.26
C ARG A 102 -15.65 -0.38 -0.76
N ILE A 103 -16.60 -0.87 -1.57
CA ILE A 103 -16.47 -2.15 -2.27
C ILE A 103 -16.62 -1.86 -3.76
N ALA A 104 -15.68 -2.37 -4.56
CA ALA A 104 -15.77 -2.45 -6.01
C ALA A 104 -15.97 -3.92 -6.39
N PHE A 105 -17.18 -4.27 -6.81
CA PHE A 105 -17.48 -5.62 -7.27
C PHE A 105 -16.93 -5.83 -8.67
N GLY A 106 -16.15 -6.91 -8.83
CA GLY A 106 -15.53 -7.31 -10.08
C GLY A 106 -16.47 -7.96 -11.08
N SER A 107 -15.93 -8.28 -12.24
CA SER A 107 -16.62 -9.00 -13.32
C SER A 107 -15.61 -9.64 -14.27
N ASP A 108 -16.10 -10.30 -15.34
CA ASP A 108 -15.28 -10.82 -16.44
C ASP A 108 -14.60 -9.75 -17.32
N ASP A 109 -14.86 -8.47 -17.05
CA ASP A 109 -14.28 -7.33 -17.76
C ASP A 109 -13.52 -6.48 -16.74
N PRO A 110 -12.18 -6.43 -16.75
CA PRO A 110 -11.36 -5.76 -15.74
C PRO A 110 -11.55 -4.23 -15.70
N ASP A 111 -12.23 -3.67 -16.70
CA ASP A 111 -12.60 -2.24 -16.74
C ASP A 111 -14.03 -1.98 -16.22
N LYS A 112 -14.75 -3.01 -15.73
CA LYS A 112 -16.14 -2.86 -15.27
C LYS A 112 -16.29 -3.25 -13.80
N TRP A 113 -16.44 -2.23 -12.98
CA TRP A 113 -16.63 -2.35 -11.54
C TRP A 113 -17.96 -1.75 -11.09
N VAL A 114 -18.60 -2.38 -10.09
CA VAL A 114 -19.81 -1.84 -9.46
C VAL A 114 -19.44 -1.35 -8.06
N ASN A 115 -19.31 -0.03 -7.91
CA ASN A 115 -18.82 0.58 -6.68
C ASN A 115 -19.96 0.92 -5.72
N ILE A 116 -19.83 0.51 -4.45
CA ILE A 116 -20.73 0.87 -3.35
C ILE A 116 -19.96 1.44 -2.17
N THR A 117 -20.62 2.25 -1.33
CA THR A 117 -20.11 2.64 -0.01
C THR A 117 -20.66 1.68 1.02
N LEU A 118 -19.76 0.96 1.72
CA LEU A 118 -20.11 0.07 2.81
C LEU A 118 -20.31 0.85 4.11
N SER A 119 -19.42 1.81 4.39
CA SER A 119 -19.50 2.69 5.56
C SER A 119 -18.91 4.05 5.25
N GLU A 120 -19.44 5.10 5.89
CA GLU A 120 -18.94 6.47 5.77
C GLU A 120 -19.05 7.24 7.09
N GLY A 121 -18.32 8.33 7.20
CA GLY A 121 -18.39 9.25 8.33
C GLY A 121 -17.60 8.81 9.56
N SER A 122 -18.06 9.21 10.74
CA SER A 122 -17.33 9.04 12.00
C SER A 122 -17.13 7.58 12.43
N ASP A 123 -17.94 6.67 11.94
CA ASP A 123 -17.81 5.25 12.27
C ASP A 123 -16.59 4.63 11.55
N ALA A 124 -16.25 5.13 10.37
CA ALA A 124 -15.07 4.75 9.60
C ALA A 124 -13.94 5.80 9.72
N SER A 125 -13.83 6.47 10.86
CA SER A 125 -12.93 7.62 11.09
C SER A 125 -11.49 7.35 10.70
N ALA A 126 -11.04 7.96 9.59
CA ALA A 126 -9.75 7.74 8.95
C ALA A 126 -9.51 6.23 8.77
N ALA A 127 -10.39 5.57 7.99
CA ALA A 127 -10.22 4.16 7.65
C ALA A 127 -8.92 3.99 6.87
N GLU A 128 -8.01 3.14 7.38
CA GLU A 128 -6.62 3.07 6.96
C GLU A 128 -6.26 1.70 6.37
N ASP A 129 -6.82 0.62 6.92
CA ASP A 129 -6.54 -0.74 6.45
C ASP A 129 -7.75 -1.65 6.62
N ALA A 130 -7.78 -2.75 5.87
CA ALA A 130 -8.80 -3.77 5.94
C ALA A 130 -8.23 -5.18 5.82
N ALA A 131 -8.92 -6.16 6.39
CA ALA A 131 -8.65 -7.58 6.22
C ALA A 131 -9.95 -8.31 5.91
N ILE A 132 -9.86 -9.40 5.15
CA ILE A 132 -11.01 -10.22 4.73
C ILE A 132 -10.78 -11.66 5.16
N SER A 133 -11.79 -12.25 5.78
CA SER A 133 -11.88 -13.68 6.07
C SER A 133 -13.31 -14.07 6.43
N ASP A 134 -13.68 -15.33 6.32
CA ASP A 134 -14.96 -15.85 6.83
C ASP A 134 -14.87 -15.97 8.36
N VAL A 135 -15.16 -14.85 9.06
CA VAL A 135 -15.01 -14.76 10.53
C VAL A 135 -16.08 -15.58 11.25
N ASN A 136 -17.30 -15.64 10.73
CA ASN A 136 -18.41 -16.32 11.39
C ASN A 136 -18.64 -17.78 10.93
N GLY A 137 -17.89 -18.24 9.94
CA GLY A 137 -17.95 -19.62 9.42
C GLY A 137 -19.19 -19.90 8.56
N ASP A 138 -19.81 -18.86 7.96
CA ASP A 138 -21.01 -19.03 7.14
C ASP A 138 -20.72 -19.24 5.64
N GLY A 139 -19.44 -19.19 5.27
CA GLY A 139 -18.93 -19.41 3.91
C GLY A 139 -18.83 -18.12 3.07
N PHE A 140 -19.19 -16.96 3.60
CA PHE A 140 -19.01 -15.67 2.93
C PHE A 140 -17.94 -14.85 3.64
N PRO A 141 -16.99 -14.26 2.89
CA PRO A 141 -15.92 -13.47 3.50
C PRO A 141 -16.45 -12.20 4.16
N ASP A 142 -16.14 -11.99 5.43
CA ASP A 142 -16.40 -10.80 6.23
C ASP A 142 -15.25 -9.80 6.13
N ILE A 143 -15.44 -8.58 6.64
CA ILE A 143 -14.44 -7.52 6.59
C ILE A 143 -14.14 -7.01 8.00
N MET A 144 -12.85 -6.90 8.34
CA MET A 144 -12.37 -6.15 9.50
C MET A 144 -11.65 -4.89 9.00
N VAL A 145 -11.93 -3.73 9.60
CA VAL A 145 -11.34 -2.44 9.22
C VAL A 145 -10.62 -1.82 10.40
N ALA A 146 -9.42 -1.32 10.16
CA ALA A 146 -8.68 -0.48 11.09
C ALA A 146 -8.99 1.00 10.80
N ALA A 147 -9.48 1.73 11.82
CA ALA A 147 -9.78 3.15 11.75
C ALA A 147 -8.74 3.94 12.56
N GLU A 148 -7.93 4.75 11.88
CA GLU A 148 -6.76 5.44 12.47
C GLU A 148 -7.14 6.41 13.59
N LEU A 149 -8.33 7.01 13.53
CA LEU A 149 -8.78 7.96 14.55
C LEU A 149 -9.48 7.30 15.73
N SER A 150 -9.75 5.99 15.72
CA SER A 150 -10.53 5.47 16.85
C SER A 150 -10.52 3.98 17.18
N HIS A 151 -10.74 3.04 16.23
CA HIS A 151 -11.15 1.68 16.61
C HIS A 151 -11.00 0.65 15.48
N LEU A 152 -11.31 -0.62 15.80
CA LEU A 152 -11.54 -1.68 14.82
C LEU A 152 -13.03 -1.87 14.58
N ILE A 153 -13.42 -2.16 13.33
CA ILE A 153 -14.81 -2.36 12.91
C ILE A 153 -14.91 -3.72 12.22
N TYR A 154 -15.81 -4.57 12.71
CA TYR A 154 -16.21 -5.79 12.04
C TYR A 154 -17.47 -5.55 11.20
N PHE A 155 -17.48 -6.00 9.95
CA PHE A 155 -18.65 -6.01 9.07
C PHE A 155 -18.95 -7.45 8.66
N GLN A 156 -20.17 -7.89 8.98
CA GLN A 156 -20.64 -9.22 8.60
C GLN A 156 -21.23 -9.20 7.20
N ASN A 157 -20.72 -10.07 6.33
CA ASN A 157 -21.23 -10.24 4.99
C ASN A 157 -22.68 -10.76 5.00
N PRO A 158 -23.64 -10.10 4.35
CA PRO A 158 -25.04 -10.55 4.32
C PRO A 158 -25.29 -11.71 3.33
N GLY A 159 -24.26 -12.35 2.80
CA GLY A 159 -24.32 -13.47 1.88
C GLY A 159 -24.87 -13.07 0.51
N GLN A 160 -25.74 -13.88 -0.07
CA GLN A 160 -26.29 -13.68 -1.43
C GLN A 160 -26.98 -12.33 -1.69
N ASN A 161 -27.18 -11.53 -0.66
CA ASN A 161 -27.78 -10.20 -0.78
C ASN A 161 -26.76 -9.06 -0.65
N ILE A 162 -25.50 -9.36 -0.75
CA ILE A 162 -24.36 -8.47 -0.49
C ILE A 162 -24.46 -7.10 -1.22
N ARG A 163 -24.97 -7.08 -2.46
CA ARG A 163 -25.08 -5.86 -3.28
C ARG A 163 -26.32 -5.01 -2.94
N THR A 164 -27.25 -5.49 -2.10
CA THR A 164 -28.53 -4.83 -1.86
C THR A 164 -28.90 -4.69 -0.39
N LYS A 165 -28.38 -5.52 0.49
CA LYS A 165 -28.62 -5.49 1.93
C LYS A 165 -27.51 -4.71 2.62
N ALA A 166 -27.85 -3.86 3.58
CA ALA A 166 -26.85 -3.25 4.45
C ALA A 166 -26.15 -4.32 5.29
N TRP A 167 -24.84 -4.23 5.41
CA TRP A 167 -24.06 -5.13 6.24
C TRP A 167 -24.29 -4.80 7.72
N GLU A 168 -24.46 -5.82 8.53
CA GLU A 168 -24.43 -5.68 9.98
C GLU A 168 -22.99 -5.45 10.42
N ARG A 169 -22.79 -4.66 11.49
CA ARG A 169 -21.45 -4.28 11.93
C ARG A 169 -21.34 -4.16 13.43
N LEU A 170 -20.12 -4.32 13.92
CA LEU A 170 -19.75 -4.10 15.30
C LEU A 170 -18.47 -3.27 15.36
N ILE A 171 -18.48 -2.16 16.08
CA ILE A 171 -17.24 -1.52 16.55
C ILE A 171 -16.77 -2.30 17.78
N LEU A 172 -15.56 -2.83 17.76
CA LEU A 172 -15.00 -3.63 18.85
C LEU A 172 -14.88 -2.76 20.12
N PRO A 173 -15.67 -3.03 21.19
CA PRO A 173 -15.76 -2.10 22.32
C PRO A 173 -14.44 -1.85 23.04
N MET A 174 -13.54 -2.87 23.07
CA MET A 174 -12.25 -2.76 23.74
C MET A 174 -11.26 -1.86 22.98
N THR A 175 -11.51 -1.57 21.70
CA THR A 175 -10.64 -0.70 20.89
C THR A 175 -11.10 0.75 20.89
N GLN A 176 -12.36 1.00 21.18
CA GLN A 176 -12.99 2.30 21.03
C GLN A 176 -12.39 3.36 21.98
N GLY A 177 -11.84 4.44 21.40
CA GLY A 177 -11.25 5.55 22.16
C GLY A 177 -9.93 5.22 22.86
N ARG A 178 -9.29 4.09 22.55
CA ARG A 178 -8.01 3.66 23.17
C ARG A 178 -6.77 4.10 22.41
N GLY A 179 -6.90 4.55 21.17
CA GLY A 179 -5.74 4.96 20.40
C GLY A 179 -6.02 5.08 18.90
N SER A 180 -5.13 4.54 18.11
CA SER A 180 -5.09 4.65 16.66
C SER A 180 -4.71 3.29 16.05
N TYR A 181 -5.43 2.86 15.03
CA TYR A 181 -5.22 1.56 14.37
C TYR A 181 -5.01 1.78 12.88
N ILE A 182 -3.84 1.38 12.35
CA ILE A 182 -3.46 1.61 10.94
C ILE A 182 -3.20 0.33 10.17
N ARG A 183 -3.20 -0.82 10.84
CA ARG A 183 -3.15 -2.14 10.21
C ARG A 183 -4.05 -3.09 10.96
N VAL A 184 -4.65 -4.04 10.24
CA VAL A 184 -5.40 -5.15 10.79
C VAL A 184 -5.22 -6.37 9.91
N PHE A 185 -5.13 -7.53 10.53
CA PHE A 185 -5.02 -8.82 9.88
C PHE A 185 -6.06 -9.78 10.45
N LEU A 186 -6.39 -10.80 9.68
CA LEU A 186 -7.24 -11.91 10.10
C LEU A 186 -6.51 -13.23 9.81
N ALA A 187 -6.27 -14.02 10.84
CA ALA A 187 -5.65 -15.34 10.72
C ALA A 187 -6.17 -16.27 11.82
N ASP A 188 -6.35 -17.54 11.48
CA ASP A 188 -6.68 -18.60 12.44
C ASP A 188 -5.39 -18.99 13.18
N LEU A 189 -5.14 -18.33 14.32
CA LEU A 189 -3.90 -18.47 15.09
C LEU A 189 -3.90 -19.69 16.00
N ASP A 190 -5.08 -20.21 16.39
CA ASP A 190 -5.20 -21.35 17.28
C ASP A 190 -5.80 -22.59 16.62
N SER A 191 -5.97 -22.55 15.29
CA SER A 191 -6.51 -23.65 14.47
C SER A 191 -7.89 -24.13 14.92
N ASP A 192 -8.71 -23.25 15.48
CA ASP A 192 -10.11 -23.58 15.83
C ASP A 192 -11.08 -23.45 14.66
N GLY A 193 -10.60 -22.96 13.51
CA GLY A 193 -11.33 -22.77 12.26
C GLY A 193 -11.96 -21.39 12.12
N PHE A 194 -11.73 -20.47 13.06
CA PHE A 194 -12.21 -19.10 13.02
C PHE A 194 -11.04 -18.12 13.18
N PRO A 195 -10.91 -17.13 12.32
CA PRO A 195 -9.77 -16.22 12.36
C PRO A 195 -9.86 -15.23 13.54
N GLU A 196 -8.74 -15.02 14.23
CA GLU A 196 -8.54 -13.89 15.12
C GLU A 196 -8.21 -12.63 14.32
N ALA A 197 -8.64 -11.46 14.85
CA ALA A 197 -8.14 -10.19 14.35
C ALA A 197 -6.85 -9.80 15.10
N ILE A 198 -5.86 -9.31 14.36
CA ILE A 198 -4.57 -8.91 14.90
C ILE A 198 -4.34 -7.46 14.52
N ALA A 199 -4.09 -6.58 15.48
CA ALA A 199 -3.86 -5.17 15.20
C ALA A 199 -2.95 -4.50 16.24
N PRO A 200 -2.02 -3.63 15.79
CA PRO A 200 -1.22 -2.79 16.65
C PRO A 200 -1.97 -1.50 16.99
N ASN A 201 -1.96 -1.08 18.24
CA ASN A 201 -2.43 0.23 18.64
C ASN A 201 -1.28 1.25 18.50
N LYS A 202 -1.30 2.06 17.47
CA LYS A 202 -0.30 3.11 17.21
C LYS A 202 -0.27 4.22 18.26
N GLY A 203 -1.32 4.33 19.09
CA GLY A 203 -1.45 5.28 20.19
C GLY A 203 -2.11 6.60 19.78
N ALA A 204 -1.68 7.21 18.70
CA ALA A 204 -2.25 8.45 18.17
C ALA A 204 -2.05 8.51 16.65
N GLN A 205 -2.99 9.12 15.93
CA GLN A 205 -2.85 9.32 14.48
C GLN A 205 -1.56 10.10 14.14
N ARG A 206 -1.30 11.17 14.87
CA ARG A 206 -0.09 12.01 14.73
C ARG A 206 0.67 12.03 16.04
N PRO A 207 1.52 11.02 16.28
CA PRO A 207 2.20 10.89 17.55
C PRO A 207 3.15 12.08 17.79
N THR A 208 3.02 12.66 18.97
CA THR A 208 3.92 13.67 19.51
C THR A 208 5.14 13.00 20.15
N ILE A 209 6.14 13.79 20.58
CA ILE A 209 7.28 13.26 21.34
C ILE A 209 6.81 12.53 22.61
N GLU A 210 5.72 12.97 23.22
CA GLU A 210 5.19 12.33 24.43
C GLU A 210 4.51 10.99 24.10
N ASP A 211 3.85 10.88 22.93
CA ASP A 211 3.26 9.62 22.48
C ASP A 211 4.35 8.58 22.18
N TYR A 212 5.47 8.98 21.58
CA TYR A 212 6.62 8.10 21.37
C TYR A 212 7.30 7.62 22.68
N ARG A 213 7.03 8.25 23.81
CA ARG A 213 7.49 7.80 25.14
C ARG A 213 6.54 6.82 25.82
N ARG A 214 5.35 6.67 25.29
CA ARG A 214 4.36 5.70 25.77
C ARG A 214 4.45 4.45 24.94
N SER A 215 4.29 3.32 25.60
CA SER A 215 4.13 2.04 24.90
C SER A 215 2.64 1.73 24.81
N THR A 216 2.23 1.22 23.65
CA THR A 216 0.89 0.74 23.36
C THR A 216 0.94 -0.70 22.90
N ALA A 217 -0.16 -1.44 23.04
CA ALA A 217 -0.17 -2.86 22.75
C ALA A 217 -0.22 -3.16 21.25
N ALA A 218 0.46 -4.23 20.83
CA ALA A 218 0.03 -5.06 19.73
C ALA A 218 -0.82 -6.19 20.31
N SER A 219 -2.00 -6.44 19.75
CA SER A 219 -2.99 -7.32 20.36
C SER A 219 -3.65 -8.26 19.36
N ILE A 220 -4.08 -9.41 19.87
CA ILE A 220 -4.98 -10.35 19.22
C ILE A 220 -6.38 -10.12 19.78
N TYR A 221 -7.38 -10.10 18.93
CA TYR A 221 -8.79 -9.99 19.28
C TYR A 221 -9.50 -11.27 18.85
N LYS A 222 -9.84 -12.12 19.86
CA LYS A 222 -10.55 -13.38 19.68
C LYS A 222 -11.99 -13.25 20.08
N PHE A 223 -12.89 -13.85 19.30
CA PHE A 223 -14.30 -13.94 19.68
C PHE A 223 -14.70 -15.38 20.01
N SER A 224 -15.80 -15.50 20.75
CA SER A 224 -16.45 -16.77 21.05
C SER A 224 -17.96 -16.60 21.04
N GLY A 225 -18.62 -17.23 20.08
CA GLY A 225 -20.05 -17.11 19.84
C GLY A 225 -20.39 -16.20 18.67
N ASP A 226 -21.27 -15.21 18.84
CA ASP A 226 -21.69 -14.31 17.77
C ASP A 226 -20.73 -13.11 17.66
N PRO A 227 -20.03 -12.91 16.53
CA PRO A 227 -19.10 -11.81 16.36
C PRO A 227 -19.76 -10.42 16.29
N LEU A 228 -21.09 -10.34 16.10
CA LEU A 228 -21.84 -9.08 16.18
C LEU A 228 -22.14 -8.65 17.63
N ILE A 229 -21.82 -9.49 18.62
CA ILE A 229 -22.03 -9.18 20.04
C ILE A 229 -20.71 -8.74 20.66
N GLY A 230 -20.61 -7.48 21.12
CA GLY A 230 -19.37 -6.93 21.67
C GLY A 230 -18.79 -7.69 22.86
N SER A 231 -19.63 -8.33 23.68
CA SER A 231 -19.16 -9.17 24.81
C SER A 231 -18.64 -10.54 24.40
N SER A 232 -18.79 -10.93 23.13
CA SER A 232 -18.18 -12.14 22.58
C SER A 232 -16.69 -11.98 22.30
N TRP A 233 -16.20 -10.75 22.18
CA TRP A 233 -14.80 -10.46 21.89
C TRP A 233 -13.98 -10.28 23.16
N SER A 234 -12.74 -10.74 23.10
CA SER A 234 -11.71 -10.58 24.12
C SER A 234 -10.39 -10.13 23.49
N GLU A 235 -9.57 -9.42 24.26
CA GLU A 235 -8.25 -8.94 23.84
C GLU A 235 -7.15 -9.72 24.54
N ILE A 236 -6.13 -10.15 23.78
CA ILE A 236 -4.89 -10.76 24.27
C ILE A 236 -3.76 -9.82 23.86
N GLU A 237 -3.12 -9.18 24.83
CA GLU A 237 -1.99 -8.28 24.58
C GLU A 237 -0.72 -9.09 24.35
N LEU A 238 -0.11 -9.01 23.16
CA LEU A 238 1.15 -9.67 22.83
C LEU A 238 2.34 -8.97 23.50
N GLY A 239 2.40 -7.65 23.40
CA GLY A 239 3.48 -6.85 23.94
C GLY A 239 3.22 -5.36 23.81
N PHE A 240 4.10 -4.53 24.42
CA PHE A 240 3.96 -3.09 24.44
C PHE A 240 5.15 -2.41 23.79
N PHE A 241 4.88 -1.57 22.78
CA PHE A 241 5.90 -0.96 21.93
C PHE A 241 5.65 0.54 21.76
N SER A 242 6.71 1.27 21.45
CA SER A 242 6.61 2.67 21.09
C SER A 242 6.09 2.81 19.66
N ASN A 243 4.84 3.28 19.51
CA ASN A 243 4.21 3.49 18.21
C ASN A 243 4.29 2.26 17.27
N PRO A 244 3.74 1.10 17.68
CA PRO A 244 3.67 -0.07 16.82
C PRO A 244 2.74 0.23 15.63
N ARG A 245 3.12 -0.21 14.42
CA ARG A 245 2.40 0.10 13.18
C ARG A 245 1.97 -1.10 12.38
N ASN A 246 2.56 -2.26 12.63
CA ASN A 246 2.26 -3.51 11.97
C ASN A 246 2.30 -4.66 12.97
N SER A 247 1.51 -5.71 12.73
CA SER A 247 1.49 -6.96 13.50
C SER A 247 1.02 -8.09 12.59
N GLU A 248 1.86 -8.46 11.65
CA GLU A 248 1.54 -9.33 10.52
C GLU A 248 1.72 -10.81 10.87
N PRO A 249 0.68 -11.66 10.68
CA PRO A 249 0.78 -13.10 10.90
C PRO A 249 1.53 -13.78 9.75
N ILE A 250 2.45 -14.67 10.08
CA ILE A 250 3.26 -15.43 9.14
C ILE A 250 3.87 -16.66 9.84
N ASP A 251 3.88 -17.81 9.22
CA ASP A 251 4.67 -18.99 9.63
C ASP A 251 6.13 -18.74 9.21
N ILE A 252 6.90 -18.04 10.08
CA ILE A 252 8.25 -17.57 9.72
C ILE A 252 9.32 -18.65 9.86
N ASP A 253 9.10 -19.65 10.69
CA ASP A 253 10.06 -20.73 10.95
C ASP A 253 9.70 -22.05 10.24
N GLY A 254 8.51 -22.12 9.63
CA GLY A 254 8.06 -23.23 8.80
C GLY A 254 7.59 -24.44 9.61
N ASP A 255 7.15 -24.23 10.85
CA ASP A 255 6.68 -25.32 11.72
C ASP A 255 5.18 -25.63 11.56
N GLY A 256 4.45 -24.77 10.86
CA GLY A 256 3.06 -24.92 10.43
C GLY A 256 2.05 -24.21 11.31
N ASP A 257 2.47 -23.46 12.32
CA ASP A 257 1.60 -22.51 13.02
C ASP A 257 1.90 -21.05 12.61
N MET A 258 1.01 -20.14 12.97
CA MET A 258 1.16 -18.74 12.61
C MET A 258 1.83 -17.95 13.72
N ASP A 259 2.98 -17.40 13.42
CA ASP A 259 3.70 -16.42 14.21
C ASP A 259 3.17 -15.00 13.94
N ILE A 260 3.67 -14.01 14.68
CA ILE A 260 3.34 -12.60 14.45
C ILE A 260 4.62 -11.75 14.43
N ILE A 261 4.82 -10.98 13.36
CA ILE A 261 5.89 -9.99 13.31
C ILE A 261 5.33 -8.60 13.56
N VAL A 262 5.79 -7.98 14.65
CA VAL A 262 5.40 -6.62 15.05
C VAL A 262 6.44 -5.61 14.57
N GLY A 263 5.98 -4.58 13.86
CA GLY A 263 6.79 -3.42 13.47
C GLY A 263 6.61 -2.24 14.44
N SER A 264 7.69 -1.76 15.08
CA SER A 264 7.70 -0.61 15.98
C SER A 264 8.42 0.59 15.35
N ASN A 265 7.65 1.62 14.99
CA ASN A 265 8.21 2.84 14.41
C ASN A 265 9.00 3.66 15.42
N GLY A 266 8.55 3.74 16.68
CA GLY A 266 9.25 4.51 17.72
C GLY A 266 10.56 3.86 18.17
N GLU A 267 10.67 2.54 18.02
CA GLU A 267 11.87 1.78 18.36
C GLU A 267 12.74 1.47 17.14
N ASN A 268 12.22 1.73 15.94
CA ASN A 268 12.83 1.44 14.64
C ASN A 268 13.35 -0.01 14.55
N ARG A 269 12.48 -0.96 14.91
CA ARG A 269 12.77 -2.40 14.90
C ARG A 269 11.55 -3.24 14.59
N ILE A 270 11.78 -4.48 14.26
CA ILE A 270 10.80 -5.56 14.15
C ILE A 270 11.02 -6.58 15.26
N ILE A 271 9.95 -7.19 15.71
CA ILE A 271 9.91 -8.17 16.80
C ILE A 271 9.10 -9.38 16.34
N LEU A 272 9.64 -10.58 16.52
CA LEU A 272 8.92 -11.81 16.29
C LEU A 272 8.25 -12.27 17.58
N PHE A 273 7.02 -12.70 17.48
CA PHE A 273 6.28 -13.49 18.44
C PHE A 273 6.07 -14.87 17.85
N GLU A 274 6.95 -15.82 18.22
CA GLU A 274 6.86 -17.22 17.84
C GLU A 274 5.71 -17.87 18.60
N ASN A 275 4.80 -18.54 17.91
CA ASN A 275 3.67 -19.25 18.49
C ASN A 275 4.18 -20.58 19.07
N THR A 276 4.26 -20.70 20.37
CA THR A 276 4.83 -21.88 21.06
C THR A 276 3.76 -22.83 21.62
N ASP A 277 2.51 -22.39 21.65
CA ASP A 277 1.35 -23.18 22.06
C ASP A 277 0.10 -22.61 21.36
N GLN A 278 -0.15 -23.13 20.19
CA GLN A 278 -1.20 -22.68 19.30
C GLN A 278 -2.59 -22.73 19.97
N GLU A 279 -2.92 -23.83 20.68
CA GLU A 279 -4.23 -24.01 21.33
C GLU A 279 -4.51 -22.92 22.40
N ASN A 280 -3.45 -22.44 23.07
CA ASN A 280 -3.57 -21.46 24.16
C ASN A 280 -3.14 -20.04 23.74
N LEU A 281 -2.79 -19.82 22.47
CA LEU A 281 -2.26 -18.54 21.93
C LEU A 281 -1.09 -18.01 22.80
N ALA A 282 -0.12 -18.89 23.07
CA ALA A 282 1.06 -18.53 23.84
C ALA A 282 2.27 -18.31 22.95
N PHE A 283 2.86 -17.12 23.07
CA PHE A 283 3.93 -16.65 22.19
C PHE A 283 5.23 -16.42 22.97
N SER A 284 6.36 -16.69 22.30
CA SER A 284 7.70 -16.34 22.76
C SER A 284 8.20 -15.11 21.99
N GLU A 285 8.64 -14.06 22.69
CA GLU A 285 9.18 -12.85 22.07
C GLU A 285 10.64 -13.02 21.67
N HIS A 286 10.97 -12.80 20.41
CA HIS A 286 12.32 -12.77 19.85
C HIS A 286 12.63 -11.40 19.25
N ALA A 287 13.70 -10.76 19.74
CA ALA A 287 14.15 -9.52 19.17
C ALA A 287 14.93 -9.79 17.88
N ILE A 288 14.41 -9.35 16.73
CA ILE A 288 15.11 -9.45 15.46
C ILE A 288 16.22 -8.39 15.43
N GLY A 289 17.44 -8.81 15.72
CA GLY A 289 18.64 -7.99 15.55
C GLY A 289 19.00 -7.89 14.07
N VAL A 290 19.44 -6.70 13.59
CA VAL A 290 19.80 -6.50 12.18
C VAL A 290 21.22 -5.96 12.06
N TYR A 291 22.04 -6.60 11.21
CA TYR A 291 23.29 -6.04 10.74
C TYR A 291 23.04 -5.18 9.49
N GLY A 292 23.13 -3.85 9.65
CA GLY A 292 22.86 -2.87 8.60
C GLY A 292 21.72 -1.93 8.97
N PRO A 293 21.16 -1.20 7.99
CA PRO A 293 19.97 -0.37 8.21
C PRO A 293 18.78 -1.22 8.64
N SER A 294 18.08 -0.81 9.70
CA SER A 294 16.88 -1.49 10.18
C SER A 294 15.61 -0.92 9.53
N THR A 295 14.54 -1.69 9.54
CA THR A 295 13.19 -1.25 9.18
C THR A 295 12.37 -1.01 10.44
N ASN A 296 11.34 -0.17 10.31
CA ASN A 296 10.30 -0.02 11.34
C ASN A 296 9.13 -0.98 11.14
N GLY A 297 9.17 -1.82 10.08
CA GLY A 297 8.18 -2.84 9.77
C GLY A 297 6.80 -2.29 9.42
N PHE A 298 6.68 -1.08 8.83
CA PHE A 298 5.38 -0.51 8.48
C PHE A 298 4.66 -1.31 7.39
N ASN A 299 5.38 -1.62 6.31
CA ASN A 299 4.99 -2.60 5.30
C ASN A 299 6.09 -3.65 5.21
N MET A 300 5.71 -4.90 5.09
CA MET A 300 6.61 -6.04 4.96
C MET A 300 6.07 -7.00 3.91
N GLU A 301 6.99 -7.70 3.23
CA GLU A 301 6.69 -8.86 2.40
C GLU A 301 7.62 -10.00 2.83
N PHE A 302 7.16 -11.22 2.69
CA PHE A 302 7.86 -12.41 3.15
C PHE A 302 8.08 -13.37 2.00
N ILE A 303 9.33 -13.73 1.76
CA ILE A 303 9.70 -14.63 0.67
C ILE A 303 11.08 -15.22 0.91
N ASP A 304 11.28 -16.49 0.51
CA ASP A 304 12.61 -17.08 0.38
C ASP A 304 13.30 -16.51 -0.88
N LEU A 305 13.97 -15.37 -0.70
CA LEU A 305 14.55 -14.63 -1.82
C LEU A 305 15.86 -15.27 -2.32
N ASN A 306 16.61 -15.92 -1.43
CA ASN A 306 17.90 -16.52 -1.73
C ASN A 306 17.83 -18.03 -2.04
N GLY A 307 16.65 -18.66 -1.91
CA GLY A 307 16.42 -20.07 -2.20
C GLY A 307 17.00 -21.02 -1.16
N ASP A 308 17.14 -20.59 0.09
CA ASP A 308 17.71 -21.39 1.17
C ASP A 308 16.67 -22.12 2.05
N GLY A 309 15.39 -21.93 1.73
CA GLY A 309 14.23 -22.56 2.37
C GLY A 309 13.71 -21.82 3.60
N ARG A 310 14.21 -20.63 3.90
CA ARG A 310 13.73 -19.76 4.98
C ARG A 310 13.10 -18.49 4.40
N LEU A 311 12.08 -17.97 5.07
CA LEU A 311 11.43 -16.74 4.64
C LEU A 311 12.27 -15.52 5.05
N ASP A 312 12.72 -14.77 4.08
CA ASP A 312 13.33 -13.46 4.27
C ASP A 312 12.24 -12.39 4.43
N ILE A 313 12.60 -11.23 4.96
CA ILE A 313 11.70 -10.08 5.06
C ILE A 313 12.14 -9.01 4.06
N VAL A 314 11.22 -8.49 3.26
CA VAL A 314 11.41 -7.27 2.49
C VAL A 314 10.74 -6.11 3.22
N GLY A 315 11.45 -4.99 3.35
CA GLY A 315 10.93 -3.83 4.07
C GLY A 315 11.64 -2.54 3.72
N ALA A 316 10.97 -1.40 3.94
CA ALA A 316 11.56 -0.09 3.72
C ALA A 316 12.28 0.40 4.98
N ALA A 317 13.56 0.79 4.82
CA ALA A 317 14.36 1.50 5.81
C ALA A 317 14.51 2.98 5.37
N GLY A 318 13.51 3.79 5.68
CA GLY A 318 13.44 5.18 5.24
C GLY A 318 13.22 5.31 3.74
N ARG A 319 14.28 5.63 2.96
CA ARG A 319 14.21 5.78 1.51
C ARG A 319 14.81 4.61 0.74
N ILE A 320 15.25 3.58 1.46
CA ILE A 320 15.91 2.41 0.90
C ILE A 320 15.00 1.21 1.10
N LEU A 321 14.64 0.52 0.03
CA LEU A 321 14.04 -0.78 0.08
C LEU A 321 15.16 -1.79 0.30
N SER A 322 14.98 -2.67 1.28
CA SER A 322 15.97 -3.66 1.69
C SER A 322 15.30 -5.01 1.91
N TRP A 323 16.05 -6.07 1.72
CA TRP A 323 15.66 -7.38 2.23
C TRP A 323 16.56 -7.78 3.40
N PHE A 324 15.99 -8.55 4.31
CA PHE A 324 16.59 -8.99 5.55
C PHE A 324 16.69 -10.50 5.50
N GLU A 325 17.90 -10.99 5.27
CA GLU A 325 18.21 -12.42 5.15
C GLU A 325 18.04 -13.11 6.50
N GLN A 326 17.12 -14.11 6.55
CA GLN A 326 16.89 -14.89 7.75
C GLN A 326 18.09 -15.79 8.05
N PRO A 327 18.67 -15.74 9.26
CA PRO A 327 19.73 -16.64 9.65
C PRO A 327 19.20 -18.07 9.89
N ALA A 328 20.09 -19.06 9.86
CA ALA A 328 19.74 -20.47 10.16
C ALA A 328 19.27 -20.69 11.61
N ASP A 329 19.61 -19.79 12.50
CA ASP A 329 19.13 -19.74 13.88
C ASP A 329 18.49 -18.36 14.07
N ILE A 330 17.18 -18.36 14.29
CA ILE A 330 16.35 -17.16 14.29
C ILE A 330 16.76 -16.13 15.36
N ASP A 331 17.42 -16.57 16.41
CA ASP A 331 17.97 -15.71 17.48
C ASP A 331 19.24 -14.95 17.07
N HIS A 332 19.82 -15.30 15.91
CA HIS A 332 20.96 -14.56 15.37
C HIS A 332 20.51 -13.32 14.61
N ALA A 333 21.43 -12.36 14.45
CA ALA A 333 21.12 -11.13 13.73
C ALA A 333 20.96 -11.38 12.23
N TRP A 334 19.89 -10.85 11.68
CA TRP A 334 19.57 -10.87 10.25
C TRP A 334 20.47 -9.90 9.47
N ILE A 335 20.72 -10.18 8.23
CA ILE A 335 21.58 -9.33 7.39
C ILE A 335 20.72 -8.46 6.48
N SER A 336 20.78 -7.13 6.67
CA SER A 336 20.10 -6.17 5.80
C SER A 336 20.90 -5.92 4.52
N ARG A 337 20.28 -6.14 3.37
CA ARG A 337 20.85 -5.92 2.04
C ARG A 337 19.98 -4.92 1.26
N PRO A 338 20.55 -3.85 0.69
CA PRO A 338 19.76 -2.87 -0.05
C PRO A 338 19.31 -3.44 -1.40
N ILE A 339 18.03 -3.20 -1.73
CA ILE A 339 17.46 -3.46 -3.05
C ILE A 339 17.54 -2.20 -3.90
N GLY A 340 17.02 -1.07 -3.39
CA GLY A 340 17.04 0.18 -4.16
C GLY A 340 16.44 1.37 -3.45
N SER A 341 16.40 2.52 -4.16
CA SER A 341 15.92 3.78 -3.60
C SER A 341 15.20 4.62 -4.64
N PHE A 342 14.18 5.35 -4.18
CA PHE A 342 13.48 6.38 -4.95
C PHE A 342 13.92 7.81 -4.60
N ALA A 343 14.98 7.98 -3.81
CA ALA A 343 15.40 9.33 -3.39
C ALA A 343 15.34 10.37 -4.54
N PRO A 344 14.78 11.59 -4.32
CA PRO A 344 14.34 12.15 -3.03
C PRO A 344 12.98 11.65 -2.54
N ASP A 345 12.24 10.88 -3.35
CA ASP A 345 10.92 10.37 -3.02
C ASP A 345 11.02 9.34 -1.88
N SER A 346 10.02 9.30 -1.00
CA SER A 346 9.99 8.39 0.15
C SER A 346 9.07 7.21 -0.16
N MET A 347 9.60 6.00 -0.18
CA MET A 347 8.80 4.80 -0.42
C MET A 347 7.82 4.54 0.71
N THR A 348 6.64 3.99 0.35
CA THR A 348 5.59 3.55 1.27
C THR A 348 5.19 2.12 0.98
N GLY A 349 4.28 1.91 0.03
CA GLY A 349 3.82 0.59 -0.39
C GLY A 349 4.78 -0.09 -1.36
N PHE A 350 4.79 -1.41 -1.34
CA PHE A 350 5.48 -2.26 -2.29
C PHE A 350 4.81 -3.64 -2.33
N GLU A 351 5.12 -4.41 -3.38
CA GLU A 351 4.62 -5.76 -3.61
C GLU A 351 5.68 -6.55 -4.35
N ILE A 352 5.75 -7.86 -4.11
CA ILE A 352 6.65 -8.79 -4.78
C ILE A 352 5.93 -9.52 -5.90
N ALA A 353 6.55 -9.64 -7.07
CA ALA A 353 6.04 -10.41 -8.19
C ALA A 353 7.15 -10.73 -9.20
N ASP A 354 7.00 -11.78 -9.99
CA ASP A 354 7.79 -11.97 -11.22
C ASP A 354 7.22 -11.05 -12.31
N ILE A 355 7.70 -9.80 -12.34
CA ILE A 355 7.15 -8.75 -13.22
C ILE A 355 7.53 -8.97 -14.68
N ASN A 356 8.77 -9.42 -14.90
CA ASN A 356 9.31 -9.56 -16.25
C ASN A 356 9.13 -10.98 -16.84
N GLY A 357 8.65 -11.95 -16.06
CA GLY A 357 8.41 -13.33 -16.47
C GLY A 357 9.70 -14.15 -16.61
N ASP A 358 10.77 -13.83 -15.89
CA ASP A 358 12.05 -14.54 -15.94
C ASP A 358 12.19 -15.61 -14.85
N GLY A 359 11.21 -15.74 -13.96
CA GLY A 359 11.16 -16.70 -12.86
C GLY A 359 11.86 -16.21 -11.59
N LEU A 360 12.35 -14.98 -11.56
CA LEU A 360 12.88 -14.33 -10.36
C LEU A 360 11.84 -13.35 -9.80
N ILE A 361 11.89 -13.15 -8.50
CA ILE A 361 10.97 -12.20 -7.85
C ILE A 361 11.55 -10.78 -7.95
N ASP A 362 10.78 -9.90 -8.57
CA ASP A 362 10.96 -8.47 -8.66
C ASP A 362 10.13 -7.75 -7.59
N LEU A 363 10.26 -6.42 -7.50
CA LEU A 363 9.50 -5.59 -6.57
C LEU A 363 8.94 -4.34 -7.23
N ILE A 364 7.61 -4.16 -7.23
CA ILE A 364 7.01 -2.85 -7.49
C ILE A 364 6.96 -2.04 -6.21
N ALA A 365 7.13 -0.72 -6.30
CA ALA A 365 7.06 0.17 -5.14
C ALA A 365 6.41 1.51 -5.50
N GLY A 366 5.76 2.08 -4.49
CA GLY A 366 5.19 3.42 -4.53
C GLY A 366 5.85 4.37 -3.56
N SER A 367 5.63 5.65 -3.73
CA SER A 367 6.12 6.68 -2.83
C SER A 367 5.04 7.66 -2.39
N TYR A 368 5.38 8.48 -1.42
CA TYR A 368 4.48 9.37 -0.69
C TYR A 368 4.86 10.84 -0.89
N SER A 369 3.96 11.63 -1.50
CA SER A 369 4.06 13.08 -1.57
C SER A 369 3.46 13.72 -0.33
N ARG A 370 4.26 14.41 0.47
CA ARG A 370 3.80 15.13 1.67
C ARG A 370 3.26 16.52 1.32
N GLY A 371 2.46 17.09 2.23
CA GLY A 371 1.89 18.44 2.11
C GLY A 371 0.37 18.43 2.06
N PRO A 372 -0.26 19.49 1.49
CA PRO A 372 -1.70 19.54 1.34
C PRO A 372 -2.23 18.35 0.55
N ARG A 373 -3.34 17.77 1.00
CA ARG A 373 -3.97 16.63 0.30
C ARG A 373 -4.85 17.07 -0.86
N MET A 374 -5.22 18.36 -0.92
CA MET A 374 -5.96 18.95 -2.02
C MET A 374 -5.03 19.64 -3.02
N GLY A 375 -5.20 19.32 -4.29
CA GLY A 375 -4.50 19.97 -5.40
C GLY A 375 -2.99 19.69 -5.42
N ASP A 376 -2.31 20.27 -6.41
CA ASP A 376 -0.90 19.97 -6.68
C ASP A 376 0.10 20.82 -5.87
N GLY A 377 -0.35 21.90 -5.23
CA GLY A 377 0.54 22.81 -4.50
C GLY A 377 1.67 23.41 -5.36
N ASP A 378 2.61 24.07 -4.70
CA ASP A 378 3.82 24.65 -5.31
C ASP A 378 5.01 23.67 -5.14
N VAL A 379 4.88 22.45 -5.66
CA VAL A 379 5.95 21.44 -5.58
C VAL A 379 6.79 21.43 -6.86
N THR A 380 8.07 21.12 -6.68
CA THR A 380 9.10 21.06 -7.72
C THR A 380 9.61 19.63 -7.89
N ALA A 381 10.44 19.37 -8.89
CA ALA A 381 11.07 18.07 -9.06
C ALA A 381 12.05 17.69 -7.93
N GLU A 382 12.41 18.65 -7.07
CA GLU A 382 13.34 18.45 -5.93
C GLU A 382 12.64 17.95 -4.67
N ASP A 383 11.31 18.11 -4.63
CA ASP A 383 10.50 17.64 -3.51
C ASP A 383 10.25 16.14 -3.56
N ALA A 384 9.84 15.54 -2.43
CA ALA A 384 9.35 14.17 -2.40
C ALA A 384 7.96 14.12 -3.05
N LEU A 385 7.82 13.36 -4.12
CA LEU A 385 6.64 13.28 -4.97
C LEU A 385 6.03 11.88 -4.96
N GLY A 386 4.83 11.74 -5.52
CA GLY A 386 4.20 10.47 -5.78
C GLY A 386 4.86 9.77 -6.96
N ARG A 387 5.54 8.66 -6.71
CA ARG A 387 6.26 7.89 -7.72
C ARG A 387 5.86 6.43 -7.68
N ILE A 388 5.80 5.80 -8.84
CA ILE A 388 5.70 4.35 -9.00
C ILE A 388 6.88 3.91 -9.85
N GLY A 389 7.47 2.78 -9.48
CA GLY A 389 8.53 2.11 -10.23
C GLY A 389 8.76 0.72 -9.68
N TRP A 390 9.60 -0.05 -10.33
CA TRP A 390 9.93 -1.38 -9.89
C TRP A 390 11.42 -1.67 -9.97
N PHE A 391 11.86 -2.67 -9.25
CA PHE A 391 13.23 -3.11 -9.14
C PHE A 391 13.33 -4.53 -9.68
N GLU A 392 14.05 -4.69 -10.78
CA GLU A 392 14.33 -5.97 -11.41
C GLU A 392 15.43 -6.71 -10.64
N ASN A 393 15.14 -7.94 -10.25
CA ASN A 393 16.08 -8.82 -9.59
C ASN A 393 17.18 -9.26 -10.56
N PRO A 394 18.46 -8.99 -10.29
CA PRO A 394 19.55 -9.35 -11.20
C PRO A 394 19.90 -10.84 -11.18
N GLY A 395 19.22 -11.68 -10.38
CA GLY A 395 19.55 -13.08 -10.17
C GLY A 395 20.81 -13.32 -9.31
N ASP A 396 21.66 -12.34 -9.18
CA ASP A 396 22.82 -12.33 -8.28
C ASP A 396 22.56 -11.25 -7.23
N LEU A 397 22.08 -11.67 -6.06
CA LEU A 397 21.63 -10.77 -4.99
C LEU A 397 22.75 -9.91 -4.35
N GLU A 398 24.03 -10.15 -4.73
CA GLU A 398 25.13 -9.26 -4.37
C GLU A 398 25.26 -8.05 -5.32
N LYS A 399 24.47 -8.04 -6.41
CA LYS A 399 24.42 -6.93 -7.35
C LYS A 399 23.32 -5.94 -7.01
N GLU A 400 23.48 -4.71 -7.44
CA GLU A 400 22.45 -3.70 -7.39
C GLU A 400 21.28 -4.07 -8.32
N TRP A 401 20.04 -4.00 -7.82
CA TRP A 401 18.84 -4.24 -8.60
C TRP A 401 18.60 -3.11 -9.60
N ILE A 402 18.05 -3.44 -10.75
CA ILE A 402 17.82 -2.47 -11.82
C ILE A 402 16.49 -1.77 -11.58
N ARG A 403 16.51 -0.45 -11.40
CA ARG A 403 15.30 0.33 -11.22
C ARG A 403 14.69 0.74 -12.55
N HIS A 404 13.40 0.48 -12.71
CA HIS A 404 12.55 0.92 -13.80
C HIS A 404 11.49 1.88 -13.29
N ASP A 405 11.51 3.12 -13.77
CA ASP A 405 10.55 4.15 -13.37
C ASP A 405 9.29 4.07 -14.25
N ILE A 406 8.11 4.06 -13.62
CA ILE A 406 6.81 4.00 -14.30
C ILE A 406 6.24 5.41 -14.43
N SER A 407 5.96 6.07 -13.30
CA SER A 407 5.33 7.40 -13.22
C SER A 407 5.91 8.17 -12.05
N ARG A 408 5.94 9.50 -12.15
CA ARG A 408 6.29 10.39 -11.05
C ARG A 408 5.42 11.63 -11.11
N ARG A 409 4.40 11.72 -10.25
CA ARG A 409 3.40 12.79 -10.23
C ARG A 409 3.65 13.77 -9.10
N LYS A 410 3.26 15.03 -9.26
CA LYS A 410 3.33 16.06 -8.21
C LYS A 410 2.70 15.58 -6.92
N ARG A 411 1.55 14.86 -7.03
CA ARG A 411 0.80 14.31 -5.91
C ARG A 411 0.57 12.82 -6.13
N GLY A 412 0.60 12.10 -5.04
CA GLY A 412 0.34 10.68 -4.95
C GLY A 412 0.92 10.10 -3.69
N MET A 413 0.22 9.18 -3.09
CA MET A 413 0.66 8.24 -2.09
C MET A 413 0.19 6.88 -2.55
N TYR A 414 1.10 5.95 -2.71
CA TYR A 414 0.80 4.62 -3.23
C TYR A 414 1.18 3.62 -2.13
N ASP A 415 0.23 3.32 -1.27
CA ASP A 415 0.48 2.63 -0.01
C ASP A 415 0.28 1.12 -0.11
N LYS A 416 -0.56 0.67 -1.05
CA LYS A 416 -0.83 -0.75 -1.27
C LYS A 416 -0.80 -1.07 -2.77
N PHE A 417 -0.24 -2.25 -3.07
CA PHE A 417 -0.29 -2.91 -4.37
C PHE A 417 -0.73 -4.35 -4.17
N ILE A 418 -1.43 -4.92 -5.16
CA ILE A 418 -1.75 -6.35 -5.26
C ILE A 418 -1.47 -6.80 -6.68
N GLY A 419 -0.58 -7.78 -6.84
CA GLY A 419 -0.26 -8.37 -8.14
C GLY A 419 -1.33 -9.38 -8.58
N ARG A 420 -1.84 -9.25 -9.81
CA ARG A 420 -2.80 -10.16 -10.45
C ARG A 420 -2.58 -10.14 -11.97
N ASP A 421 -2.94 -11.22 -12.64
CA ASP A 421 -3.20 -11.23 -14.09
C ASP A 421 -4.69 -10.89 -14.27
N LEU A 422 -5.00 -9.56 -14.31
CA LEU A 422 -6.38 -9.09 -14.20
C LEU A 422 -7.15 -9.21 -15.53
N ASP A 423 -6.46 -9.06 -16.66
CA ASP A 423 -7.04 -9.17 -17.99
C ASP A 423 -6.83 -10.55 -18.66
N ASN A 424 -6.17 -11.48 -17.96
CA ASN A 424 -5.89 -12.85 -18.36
C ASN A 424 -5.02 -12.94 -19.62
N ASP A 425 -4.06 -12.06 -19.79
CA ASP A 425 -3.10 -12.09 -20.90
C ASP A 425 -1.77 -12.80 -20.55
N GLY A 426 -1.60 -13.20 -19.29
CA GLY A 426 -0.52 -14.03 -18.77
C GLY A 426 0.67 -13.24 -18.26
N ASP A 427 0.55 -11.93 -18.07
CA ASP A 427 1.53 -11.14 -17.34
C ASP A 427 0.96 -10.56 -16.02
N THR A 428 1.81 -9.91 -15.22
CA THR A 428 1.38 -9.42 -13.91
C THR A 428 0.99 -7.96 -14.00
N ASP A 429 -0.27 -7.69 -13.70
CA ASP A 429 -0.83 -6.37 -13.46
C ASP A 429 -0.79 -6.03 -11.97
N PHE A 430 -1.03 -4.76 -11.64
CA PHE A 430 -1.09 -4.33 -10.25
C PHE A 430 -2.32 -3.48 -9.97
N ILE A 431 -3.14 -3.91 -9.03
CA ILE A 431 -4.18 -3.09 -8.43
C ILE A 431 -3.53 -2.29 -7.30
N ALA A 432 -3.85 -0.99 -7.20
CA ALA A 432 -3.22 -0.12 -6.22
C ALA A 432 -4.14 0.98 -5.71
N THR A 433 -3.81 1.50 -4.52
CA THR A 433 -4.40 2.72 -4.00
C THR A 433 -3.59 3.96 -4.37
N ARG A 434 -4.26 5.11 -4.45
CA ARG A 434 -3.65 6.41 -4.61
C ARG A 434 -4.30 7.41 -3.66
N GLY A 435 -3.52 7.91 -2.73
CA GLY A 435 -3.89 8.99 -1.81
C GLY A 435 -3.18 10.30 -2.12
N ASN A 436 -3.40 11.33 -1.28
CA ASN A 436 -2.77 12.67 -1.33
C ASN A 436 -2.90 13.42 -2.66
N SER A 437 -4.00 13.22 -3.37
CA SER A 437 -4.17 13.69 -4.73
C SER A 437 -5.59 14.16 -5.03
N TYR A 438 -6.41 14.46 -4.01
CA TYR A 438 -7.81 14.83 -4.18
C TYR A 438 -8.01 15.85 -5.31
N PRO A 439 -8.96 15.66 -6.24
CA PRO A 439 -10.03 14.65 -6.25
C PRO A 439 -9.68 13.34 -7.00
N TYR A 440 -8.42 13.01 -7.15
CA TYR A 440 -7.95 11.84 -7.91
C TYR A 440 -7.46 10.70 -7.00
N ASP A 441 -7.78 10.79 -5.68
CA ASP A 441 -7.57 9.69 -4.76
C ASP A 441 -8.50 8.52 -5.11
N GLY A 442 -8.06 7.28 -4.92
CA GLY A 442 -8.91 6.15 -5.24
C GLY A 442 -8.15 4.85 -5.48
N VAL A 443 -8.82 3.97 -6.20
CA VAL A 443 -8.29 2.68 -6.62
C VAL A 443 -8.15 2.64 -8.13
N PHE A 444 -7.03 2.13 -8.60
CA PHE A 444 -6.72 1.96 -10.01
C PHE A 444 -5.98 0.65 -10.24
N TRP A 445 -5.86 0.22 -11.48
CA TRP A 445 -4.94 -0.83 -11.82
C TRP A 445 -3.99 -0.41 -12.95
N LEU A 446 -2.82 -1.02 -12.94
CA LEU A 446 -1.77 -0.86 -13.94
C LEU A 446 -1.75 -2.10 -14.81
N GLU A 447 -2.22 -1.98 -16.05
CA GLU A 447 -2.06 -2.99 -17.10
C GLU A 447 -0.59 -3.02 -17.53
N GLN A 448 0.05 -4.17 -17.43
CA GLN A 448 1.34 -4.38 -18.05
C GLN A 448 1.15 -4.53 -19.55
N VAL A 449 1.81 -3.69 -20.34
CA VAL A 449 1.69 -3.70 -21.80
C VAL A 449 3.01 -4.13 -22.42
N ARG A 450 3.01 -5.23 -23.14
CA ARG A 450 4.18 -5.76 -23.86
C ARG A 450 4.20 -5.34 -25.32
N SER A 451 5.36 -4.87 -25.80
CA SER A 451 5.51 -4.41 -27.17
C SER A 451 6.89 -4.70 -27.77
N SER A 452 6.96 -4.85 -29.11
CA SER A 452 8.24 -5.09 -29.82
C SER A 452 9.11 -3.83 -29.96
N VAL A 453 8.56 -2.65 -29.68
CA VAL A 453 9.25 -1.35 -29.75
C VAL A 453 9.01 -0.56 -28.45
N PRO A 454 9.99 0.25 -28.01
CA PRO A 454 9.80 1.04 -26.79
C PRO A 454 8.57 1.94 -26.89
N GLN A 455 7.71 1.89 -25.88
CA GLN A 455 6.56 2.79 -25.69
C GLN A 455 6.87 3.73 -24.50
N PRO A 456 6.14 4.84 -24.32
CA PRO A 456 6.20 5.59 -23.07
C PRO A 456 6.05 4.67 -21.86
N ALA A 457 6.81 4.92 -20.80
CA ALA A 457 6.79 4.03 -19.63
C ALA A 457 5.40 3.94 -18.99
N PHE A 458 4.58 4.99 -19.16
CA PHE A 458 3.27 5.06 -18.54
C PHE A 458 2.26 5.81 -19.43
N VAL A 459 1.05 5.27 -19.50
CA VAL A 459 -0.13 5.90 -20.13
C VAL A 459 -1.20 6.07 -19.06
N ARG A 460 -1.52 7.33 -18.72
CA ARG A 460 -2.53 7.63 -17.70
C ARG A 460 -3.95 7.44 -18.22
N ALA A 461 -4.87 7.10 -17.34
CA ALA A 461 -6.27 6.82 -17.65
C ALA A 461 -7.07 8.09 -18.03
N ARG A 462 -6.63 9.27 -17.58
CA ARG A 462 -7.33 10.55 -17.87
C ARG A 462 -6.35 11.66 -18.23
N GLU A 463 -6.83 12.61 -19.03
CA GLU A 463 -6.02 13.76 -19.44
C GLU A 463 -5.80 14.76 -18.29
N ILE A 464 -6.86 15.04 -17.52
CA ILE A 464 -6.80 15.95 -16.36
C ILE A 464 -6.50 15.15 -15.11
N ASP A 465 -5.29 15.27 -14.60
CA ASP A 465 -4.77 14.60 -13.42
C ASP A 465 -3.57 15.37 -12.86
N SER A 466 -3.05 14.96 -11.71
CA SER A 466 -1.81 15.52 -11.16
C SER A 466 -0.67 15.41 -12.18
N PRO A 467 0.06 16.49 -12.46
CA PRO A 467 1.06 16.52 -13.53
C PRO A 467 2.20 15.53 -13.31
N GLU A 468 2.61 14.87 -14.39
CA GLU A 468 3.87 14.13 -14.43
C GLU A 468 5.08 15.07 -14.26
N MET A 469 6.12 14.55 -13.60
CA MET A 469 7.31 15.28 -13.24
C MET A 469 8.57 14.55 -13.73
N PRO A 470 9.67 15.29 -14.02
CA PRO A 470 10.94 14.67 -14.32
C PRO A 470 11.59 14.08 -13.07
N LEU A 471 12.58 13.21 -13.26
CA LEU A 471 13.48 12.80 -12.20
C LEU A 471 14.29 14.00 -11.70
N PHE A 472 14.55 14.02 -10.39
CA PHE A 472 15.50 14.96 -9.83
C PHE A 472 16.94 14.59 -10.24
N ASN A 473 17.64 15.49 -10.93
CA ASN A 473 19.06 15.32 -11.17
C ASN A 473 19.86 15.75 -9.94
N MET A 474 20.26 14.81 -9.12
CA MET A 474 21.37 15.08 -8.20
C MET A 474 22.59 15.42 -9.07
N LYS A 475 22.94 16.70 -9.15
CA LYS A 475 24.22 17.10 -9.74
C LYS A 475 25.31 16.42 -8.90
N ASN A 476 26.07 15.51 -9.53
CA ASN A 476 27.28 14.89 -9.00
C ASN A 476 28.24 15.93 -8.42
#